data_09a96e8e99bd306f2f7a586bca657e7d
#
_entry.id   09a96e8e99bd306f2f7a586bca657e7d
#
_cell.length_a   1.000
_cell.length_b   1.000
_cell.length_c   1.000
_cell.angle_alpha   90.00
_cell.angle_beta   90.00
_cell.angle_gamma   90.00
#
_symmetry.space_group_name_H-M   'P 1'
#
loop_
_entity.id
_entity.type
_entity.pdbx_description
1 polymer ?
#
loop_
_entity_poly.entity_id
_entity_poly.type
_entity_poly.pdbx_seq_one_letter_code
_entity_poly.pdbx_strand_id
1 'polypeptide(L)'
;TVMLLMYATPIVIGFANFVLPLQIGSPDVAFPRLNALGFWLFVFGSTIAVAGFITPGGAADFGWTAYTPLTDAVHSPGIGADLWIMGLAVSGLGTILGGVNMVTTVICLRAPGMTMFRMPIFTWNILVTSVLILLIFPLLTAALMGLEVDRQFGAHIYDPANGGVILWQHLFWFFGHPEVYVIALPFFGIVSEAVSY
;
A
#
# COMPACT_ATOMS: atom_id res chain seq x y z
N THR A 1 -1.45 6.85 -9.96
CA THR A 1 -1.01 6.77 -8.55
C THR A 1 -2.13 7.19 -7.60
N VAL A 2 -2.66 8.42 -7.73
CA VAL A 2 -3.67 8.98 -6.81
C VAL A 2 -4.90 8.07 -6.69
N MET A 3 -5.49 7.63 -7.78
CA MET A 3 -6.71 6.80 -7.75
C MET A 3 -6.51 5.46 -7.06
N LEU A 4 -5.41 4.76 -7.33
CA LEU A 4 -5.16 3.42 -6.77
C LEU A 4 -4.62 3.49 -5.34
N LEU A 5 -3.51 4.22 -5.15
CA LEU A 5 -2.73 4.15 -3.91
C LEU A 5 -3.13 5.19 -2.85
N MET A 6 -3.72 6.32 -3.26
CA MET A 6 -4.08 7.40 -2.33
C MET A 6 -5.59 7.55 -2.10
N TYR A 7 -6.42 6.89 -2.92
CA TYR A 7 -7.87 6.95 -2.81
C TYR A 7 -8.49 5.57 -2.55
N ALA A 8 -8.39 4.63 -3.50
CA ALA A 8 -9.11 3.35 -3.43
C ALA A 8 -8.65 2.48 -2.25
N THR A 9 -7.34 2.24 -2.12
CA THR A 9 -6.78 1.42 -1.03
C THR A 9 -7.05 2.01 0.36
N PRO A 10 -6.82 3.32 0.62
CA PRO A 10 -7.11 3.90 1.92
C PRO A 10 -8.58 3.94 2.31
N ILE A 11 -9.49 4.15 1.36
CA ILE A 11 -10.93 4.09 1.65
C ILE A 11 -11.33 2.72 2.18
N VAL A 12 -10.87 1.67 1.51
CA VAL A 12 -11.18 0.29 1.89
C VAL A 12 -10.62 -0.06 3.26
N ILE A 13 -9.37 0.30 3.51
CA ILE A 13 -8.72 0.07 4.81
C ILE A 13 -9.34 0.94 5.91
N GLY A 14 -9.69 2.18 5.61
CA GLY A 14 -10.40 3.07 6.53
C GLY A 14 -11.78 2.54 6.92
N PHE A 15 -12.53 2.03 5.96
CA PHE A 15 -13.82 1.37 6.21
C PHE A 15 -13.63 0.11 7.08
N ALA A 16 -12.62 -0.70 6.79
CA ALA A 16 -12.29 -1.87 7.58
C ALA A 16 -11.93 -1.53 9.03
N ASN A 17 -11.19 -0.44 9.27
CA ASN A 17 -10.85 0.01 10.62
C ASN A 17 -12.07 0.28 11.50
N PHE A 18 -13.17 0.73 10.89
CA PHE A 18 -14.43 0.97 11.59
C PHE A 18 -15.29 -0.30 11.73
N VAL A 19 -15.49 -1.01 10.63
CA VAL A 19 -16.46 -2.11 10.57
C VAL A 19 -15.94 -3.40 11.20
N LEU A 20 -14.65 -3.71 11.02
CA LEU A 20 -14.07 -4.98 11.46
C LEU A 20 -14.16 -5.19 12.98
N PRO A 21 -13.78 -4.24 13.87
CA PRO A 21 -13.96 -4.41 15.30
C PRO A 21 -15.41 -4.66 15.68
N LEU A 22 -16.37 -3.98 15.05
CA LEU A 22 -17.80 -4.19 15.28
C LEU A 22 -18.25 -5.59 14.90
N GLN A 23 -17.79 -6.12 13.77
CA GLN A 23 -18.14 -7.46 13.30
C GLN A 23 -17.60 -8.57 14.19
N ILE A 24 -16.39 -8.41 14.72
CA ILE A 24 -15.79 -9.44 15.59
C ILE A 24 -16.10 -9.24 17.08
N GLY A 25 -16.80 -8.15 17.45
CA GLY A 25 -17.14 -7.82 18.83
C GLY A 25 -15.95 -7.34 19.67
N SER A 26 -14.96 -6.74 19.02
CA SER A 26 -13.81 -6.11 19.69
C SER A 26 -14.12 -4.65 20.04
N PRO A 27 -13.67 -4.14 21.20
CA PRO A 27 -13.86 -2.73 21.55
C PRO A 27 -13.05 -1.77 20.68
N ASP A 28 -11.91 -2.21 20.14
CA ASP A 28 -11.02 -1.44 19.29
C ASP A 28 -10.10 -2.38 18.50
N VAL A 29 -9.27 -1.83 17.63
CA VAL A 29 -8.18 -2.56 16.96
C VAL A 29 -7.09 -2.95 17.96
N ALA A 30 -6.25 -3.95 17.62
CA ALA A 30 -5.24 -4.47 18.55
C ALA A 30 -4.22 -3.43 19.01
N PHE A 31 -3.80 -2.54 18.10
CA PHE A 31 -2.79 -1.52 18.37
C PHE A 31 -3.27 -0.12 17.95
N PRO A 32 -4.10 0.59 18.76
CA PRO A 32 -4.66 1.88 18.37
C PRO A 32 -3.58 2.95 18.09
N ARG A 33 -2.49 2.97 18.86
CA ARG A 33 -1.38 3.91 18.64
C ARG A 33 -0.62 3.62 17.35
N LEU A 34 -0.44 2.36 17.02
CA LEU A 34 0.18 1.94 15.76
C LEU A 34 -0.71 2.30 14.56
N ASN A 35 -2.02 2.18 14.75
CA ASN A 35 -3.01 2.60 13.76
C ASN A 35 -2.93 4.11 13.48
N ALA A 36 -2.86 4.92 14.53
CA ALA A 36 -2.67 6.36 14.41
C ALA A 36 -1.35 6.72 13.70
N LEU A 37 -0.25 6.02 14.03
CA LEU A 37 1.02 6.21 13.33
C LEU A 37 0.90 5.86 11.85
N GLY A 38 0.27 4.73 11.50
CA GLY A 38 0.04 4.33 10.12
C GLY A 38 -0.76 5.37 9.33
N PHE A 39 -1.79 5.94 9.94
CA PHE A 39 -2.57 7.03 9.34
C PHE A 39 -1.70 8.28 9.06
N TRP A 40 -0.91 8.72 10.01
CA TRP A 40 -0.04 9.89 9.81
C TRP A 40 1.05 9.64 8.77
N LEU A 41 1.65 8.46 8.73
CA LEU A 41 2.60 8.08 7.68
C LEU A 41 1.93 8.11 6.29
N PHE A 42 0.71 7.63 6.17
CA PHE A 42 -0.05 7.74 4.94
C PHE A 42 -0.31 9.20 4.54
N VAL A 43 -0.77 10.05 5.47
CA VAL A 43 -1.05 11.47 5.21
C VAL A 43 0.22 12.20 4.78
N PHE A 44 1.31 12.06 5.52
CA PHE A 44 2.58 12.72 5.16
C PHE A 44 3.16 12.17 3.85
N GLY A 45 3.16 10.84 3.66
CA GLY A 45 3.65 10.23 2.43
C GLY A 45 2.85 10.69 1.21
N SER A 46 1.53 10.72 1.29
CA SER A 46 0.67 11.22 0.22
C SER A 46 0.90 12.71 -0.04
N THR A 47 1.08 13.51 1.00
CA THR A 47 1.37 14.94 0.87
C THR A 47 2.72 15.17 0.18
N ILE A 48 3.75 14.41 0.54
CA ILE A 48 5.08 14.47 -0.12
C ILE A 48 4.93 14.12 -1.61
N ALA A 49 4.24 13.03 -1.94
CA ALA A 49 4.07 12.63 -3.34
C ALA A 49 3.30 13.66 -4.17
N VAL A 50 2.28 14.31 -3.59
CA VAL A 50 1.49 15.36 -4.25
C VAL A 50 2.25 16.69 -4.31
N ALA A 51 3.18 16.95 -3.39
CA ALA A 51 3.99 18.17 -3.40
C ALA A 51 4.79 18.36 -4.70
N GLY A 52 5.05 17.28 -5.45
CA GLY A 52 5.64 17.38 -6.79
C GLY A 52 4.88 18.30 -7.74
N PHE A 53 3.56 18.45 -7.60
CA PHE A 53 2.76 19.34 -8.46
C PHE A 53 3.09 20.83 -8.33
N ILE A 54 3.66 21.24 -7.20
CA ILE A 54 4.02 22.63 -6.92
C ILE A 54 5.52 22.91 -7.15
N THR A 55 6.30 21.90 -7.55
CA THR A 55 7.72 22.07 -7.85
C THR A 55 7.93 22.65 -9.25
N PRO A 56 9.05 23.38 -9.52
CA PRO A 56 9.30 23.98 -10.83
C PRO A 56 9.35 22.97 -11.99
N GLY A 57 9.73 21.72 -11.73
CA GLY A 57 9.76 20.63 -12.72
C GLY A 57 8.42 19.89 -12.85
N GLY A 58 7.41 20.21 -12.05
CA GLY A 58 6.15 19.49 -12.01
C GLY A 58 6.20 18.15 -11.29
N ALA A 59 5.07 17.43 -11.29
CA ALA A 59 4.97 16.10 -10.73
C ALA A 59 5.66 15.05 -11.61
N ALA A 60 5.93 13.88 -11.04
CA ALA A 60 6.43 12.72 -11.80
C ALA A 60 5.53 12.40 -12.99
N ASP A 61 6.10 12.24 -14.17
CA ASP A 61 5.40 12.06 -15.45
C ASP A 61 5.47 10.64 -16.04
N PHE A 62 6.12 9.71 -15.33
CA PHE A 62 6.31 8.32 -15.77
C PHE A 62 5.15 7.37 -15.44
N GLY A 63 4.02 7.88 -14.98
CA GLY A 63 2.85 7.10 -14.60
C GLY A 63 3.01 6.35 -13.27
N TRP A 64 2.02 5.53 -12.91
CA TRP A 64 2.01 4.82 -11.62
C TRP A 64 2.91 3.58 -11.60
N THR A 65 3.26 3.05 -12.76
CA THR A 65 4.13 1.88 -12.91
C THR A 65 5.62 2.21 -12.80
N ALA A 66 5.96 3.48 -13.02
CA ALA A 66 7.33 4.01 -12.90
C ALA A 66 8.38 3.14 -13.61
N TYR A 67 8.11 2.73 -14.85
CA TYR A 67 9.02 1.84 -15.58
C TYR A 67 10.38 2.49 -15.85
N THR A 68 11.42 1.77 -15.50
CA THR A 68 12.79 2.11 -15.90
C THR A 68 12.98 1.77 -17.39
N PRO A 69 13.79 2.55 -18.16
CA PRO A 69 14.66 3.66 -17.75
C PRO A 69 13.96 5.03 -17.66
N LEU A 70 12.66 5.16 -17.91
CA LEU A 70 11.96 6.46 -17.90
C LEU A 70 12.03 7.17 -16.54
N THR A 71 12.29 6.44 -15.48
CA THR A 71 12.35 6.93 -14.10
C THR A 71 13.75 7.26 -13.63
N ASP A 72 14.77 7.06 -14.45
CA ASP A 72 16.15 7.40 -14.09
C ASP A 72 16.38 8.93 -14.01
N ALA A 73 17.53 9.32 -13.46
CA ALA A 73 17.88 10.74 -13.31
C ALA A 73 18.11 11.46 -14.63
N VAL A 74 18.32 10.74 -15.75
CA VAL A 74 18.54 11.30 -17.09
C VAL A 74 17.21 11.61 -17.76
N HIS A 75 16.24 10.70 -17.72
CA HIS A 75 14.94 10.85 -18.39
C HIS A 75 13.93 11.64 -17.55
N SER A 76 14.01 11.56 -16.23
CA SER A 76 13.15 12.28 -15.29
C SER A 76 13.98 13.03 -14.23
N PRO A 77 14.70 14.09 -14.61
CA PRO A 77 15.64 14.77 -13.71
C PRO A 77 14.98 15.63 -12.63
N GLY A 78 13.66 15.78 -12.67
CA GLY A 78 12.92 16.65 -11.75
C GLY A 78 12.79 16.07 -10.34
N ILE A 79 12.81 16.94 -9.32
CA ILE A 79 12.56 16.59 -7.91
C ILE A 79 11.18 15.94 -7.69
N GLY A 80 10.22 16.18 -8.59
CA GLY A 80 8.90 15.56 -8.53
C GLY A 80 8.93 14.03 -8.57
N ALA A 81 9.92 13.44 -9.28
CA ALA A 81 10.15 12.01 -9.31
C ALA A 81 10.61 11.49 -7.93
N ASP A 82 11.55 12.15 -7.28
CA ASP A 82 12.07 11.79 -5.95
C ASP A 82 10.97 11.93 -4.89
N LEU A 83 10.19 13.00 -4.95
CA LEU A 83 9.04 13.21 -4.07
C LEU A 83 7.97 12.12 -4.24
N TRP A 84 7.75 11.65 -5.47
CA TRP A 84 6.83 10.53 -5.73
C TRP A 84 7.35 9.23 -5.11
N ILE A 85 8.64 8.91 -5.31
CA ILE A 85 9.28 7.69 -4.78
C ILE A 85 9.24 7.70 -3.25
N MET A 86 9.73 8.78 -2.62
CA MET A 86 9.79 8.90 -1.17
C MET A 86 8.40 8.95 -0.54
N GLY A 87 7.46 9.66 -1.16
CA GLY A 87 6.08 9.75 -0.70
C GLY A 87 5.39 8.38 -0.69
N LEU A 88 5.56 7.58 -1.73
CA LEU A 88 5.03 6.22 -1.78
C LEU A 88 5.73 5.28 -0.79
N ALA A 89 7.04 5.38 -0.62
CA ALA A 89 7.75 4.58 0.37
C ALA A 89 7.25 4.85 1.79
N VAL A 90 7.07 6.12 2.17
CA VAL A 90 6.56 6.52 3.49
C VAL A 90 5.11 6.08 3.67
N SER A 91 4.23 6.29 2.68
CA SER A 91 2.83 5.85 2.76
C SER A 91 2.70 4.33 2.81
N GLY A 92 3.57 3.61 2.09
CA GLY A 92 3.65 2.15 2.11
C GLY A 92 4.01 1.59 3.49
N LEU A 93 4.91 2.23 4.22
CA LEU A 93 5.19 1.87 5.62
C LEU A 93 3.94 1.99 6.49
N GLY A 94 3.15 3.06 6.31
CA GLY A 94 1.87 3.21 7.00
C GLY A 94 0.89 2.07 6.70
N THR A 95 0.82 1.65 5.45
CA THR A 95 -0.03 0.53 5.01
C THR A 95 0.41 -0.80 5.61
N ILE A 96 1.72 -1.07 5.71
CA ILE A 96 2.26 -2.25 6.40
C ILE A 96 1.81 -2.28 7.87
N LEU A 97 1.92 -1.16 8.58
CA LEU A 97 1.50 -1.07 9.99
C LEU A 97 -0.01 -1.35 10.15
N GLY A 98 -0.82 -0.85 9.21
CA GLY A 98 -2.25 -1.17 9.14
C GLY A 98 -2.50 -2.66 8.94
N GLY A 99 -1.77 -3.31 8.04
CA GLY A 99 -1.84 -4.76 7.80
C GLY A 99 -1.54 -5.58 9.06
N VAL A 100 -0.45 -5.26 9.77
CA VAL A 100 -0.10 -5.91 11.06
C VAL A 100 -1.24 -5.77 12.05
N ASN A 101 -1.79 -4.56 12.17
CA ASN A 101 -2.85 -4.26 13.11
C ASN A 101 -4.12 -5.07 12.82
N MET A 102 -4.56 -5.11 11.55
CA MET A 102 -5.76 -5.85 11.15
C MET A 102 -5.61 -7.36 11.35
N VAL A 103 -4.47 -7.95 10.95
CA VAL A 103 -4.20 -9.39 11.19
C VAL A 103 -4.27 -9.72 12.67
N THR A 104 -3.59 -8.93 13.50
CA THR A 104 -3.57 -9.15 14.96
C THR A 104 -4.97 -8.98 15.56
N THR A 105 -5.72 -7.98 15.13
CA THR A 105 -7.10 -7.73 15.60
C THR A 105 -7.98 -8.94 15.31
N VAL A 106 -7.97 -9.45 14.09
CA VAL A 106 -8.80 -10.60 13.70
C VAL A 106 -8.37 -11.89 14.41
N ILE A 107 -7.08 -12.11 14.60
CA ILE A 107 -6.61 -13.37 15.22
C ILE A 107 -6.79 -13.36 16.73
N CYS A 108 -6.50 -12.24 17.40
CA CYS A 108 -6.37 -12.19 18.86
C CYS A 108 -7.58 -11.59 19.58
N LEU A 109 -8.40 -10.75 18.95
CA LEU A 109 -9.43 -9.96 19.63
C LEU A 109 -10.86 -10.35 19.26
N ARG A 110 -11.08 -11.54 18.72
CA ARG A 110 -12.45 -12.04 18.48
C ARG A 110 -13.22 -12.23 19.78
N ALA A 111 -14.53 -11.95 19.73
CA ALA A 111 -15.42 -12.18 20.85
C ALA A 111 -15.38 -13.65 21.31
N PRO A 112 -15.52 -13.91 22.62
CA PRO A 112 -15.60 -15.29 23.16
C PRO A 112 -16.64 -16.11 22.42
N GLY A 113 -16.24 -17.29 21.95
CA GLY A 113 -17.13 -18.20 21.19
C GLY A 113 -17.19 -17.95 19.68
N MET A 114 -16.57 -16.87 19.17
CA MET A 114 -16.44 -16.65 17.73
C MET A 114 -15.22 -17.38 17.16
N THR A 115 -15.48 -18.55 16.56
CA THR A 115 -14.44 -19.29 15.83
C THR A 115 -14.16 -18.63 14.47
N MET A 116 -13.03 -18.98 13.84
CA MET A 116 -12.69 -18.45 12.50
C MET A 116 -13.83 -18.66 11.49
N PHE A 117 -14.47 -19.83 11.49
CA PHE A 117 -15.57 -20.16 10.55
C PHE A 117 -16.93 -19.51 10.88
N ARG A 118 -17.03 -18.78 11.99
CA ARG A 118 -18.22 -18.01 12.35
C ARG A 118 -18.06 -16.51 12.09
N MET A 119 -16.91 -16.10 11.59
CA MET A 119 -16.68 -14.69 11.22
C MET A 119 -17.45 -14.34 9.95
N PRO A 120 -17.96 -13.09 9.84
CA PRO A 120 -18.53 -12.55 8.62
C PRO A 120 -17.55 -12.64 7.44
N ILE A 121 -18.07 -12.72 6.21
CA ILE A 121 -17.24 -12.84 5.00
C ILE A 121 -16.37 -11.61 4.77
N PHE A 122 -16.85 -10.41 5.12
CA PHE A 122 -16.06 -9.19 5.04
C PHE A 122 -14.81 -9.26 5.94
N THR A 123 -14.96 -9.74 7.18
CA THR A 123 -13.82 -9.94 8.09
C THR A 123 -12.79 -10.91 7.52
N TRP A 124 -13.20 -11.99 6.85
CA TRP A 124 -12.31 -12.91 6.15
C TRP A 124 -11.58 -12.21 4.99
N ASN A 125 -12.29 -11.41 4.20
CA ASN A 125 -11.68 -10.67 3.10
C ASN A 125 -10.63 -9.66 3.61
N ILE A 126 -10.92 -8.97 4.72
CA ILE A 126 -9.94 -8.05 5.34
C ILE A 126 -8.72 -8.81 5.89
N LEU A 127 -8.91 -9.97 6.48
CA LEU A 127 -7.79 -10.81 6.94
C LEU A 127 -6.86 -11.20 5.79
N VAL A 128 -7.42 -11.73 4.71
CA VAL A 128 -6.65 -12.12 3.51
C VAL A 128 -5.97 -10.90 2.88
N THR A 129 -6.71 -9.80 2.73
CA THR A 129 -6.18 -8.52 2.23
C THR A 129 -4.98 -8.03 3.07
N SER A 130 -5.09 -8.11 4.38
CA SER A 130 -4.02 -7.68 5.28
C SER A 130 -2.77 -8.56 5.19
N VAL A 131 -2.95 -9.87 5.01
CA VAL A 131 -1.83 -10.78 4.74
C VAL A 131 -1.17 -10.45 3.40
N LEU A 132 -1.94 -10.17 2.35
CA LEU A 132 -1.39 -9.72 1.05
C LEU A 132 -0.58 -8.44 1.22
N ILE A 133 -1.09 -7.44 1.93
CA ILE A 133 -0.38 -6.18 2.22
C ILE A 133 1.00 -6.47 2.84
N LEU A 134 1.06 -7.34 3.85
CA LEU A 134 2.31 -7.67 4.52
C LEU A 134 3.34 -8.38 3.62
N LEU A 135 2.89 -9.06 2.58
CA LEU A 135 3.76 -9.73 1.62
C LEU A 135 4.28 -8.77 0.54
N ILE A 136 3.44 -7.85 0.04
CA ILE A 136 3.74 -7.09 -1.17
C ILE A 136 4.33 -5.71 -0.91
N PHE A 137 3.89 -4.99 0.13
CA PHE A 137 4.35 -3.63 0.39
C PHE A 137 5.82 -3.53 0.82
N PRO A 138 6.39 -4.46 1.59
CA PRO A 138 7.84 -4.47 1.86
C PRO A 138 8.67 -4.59 0.59
N LEU A 139 8.21 -5.40 -0.38
CA LEU A 139 8.90 -5.56 -1.66
C LEU A 139 8.82 -4.29 -2.52
N LEU A 140 7.64 -3.66 -2.59
CA LEU A 140 7.48 -2.37 -3.25
C LEU A 140 8.39 -1.31 -2.61
N THR A 141 8.40 -1.22 -1.29
CA THR A 141 9.23 -0.25 -0.57
C THR A 141 10.72 -0.47 -0.88
N ALA A 142 11.17 -1.73 -0.88
CA ALA A 142 12.54 -2.06 -1.26
C ALA A 142 12.86 -1.68 -2.71
N ALA A 143 11.94 -1.94 -3.64
CA ALA A 143 12.09 -1.58 -5.05
C ALA A 143 12.18 -0.05 -5.24
N LEU A 144 11.32 0.72 -4.55
CA LEU A 144 11.34 2.18 -4.58
C LEU A 144 12.64 2.75 -3.99
N MET A 145 13.13 2.19 -2.88
CA MET A 145 14.40 2.61 -2.30
C MET A 145 15.58 2.29 -3.23
N GLY A 146 15.56 1.14 -3.91
CA GLY A 146 16.55 0.83 -4.96
C GLY A 146 16.53 1.84 -6.10
N LEU A 147 15.35 2.29 -6.54
CA LEU A 147 15.20 3.30 -7.57
C LEU A 147 15.75 4.66 -7.12
N GLU A 148 15.50 5.05 -5.86
CA GLU A 148 16.02 6.29 -5.30
C GLU A 148 17.56 6.25 -5.21
N VAL A 149 18.12 5.11 -4.80
CA VAL A 149 19.58 4.91 -4.76
C VAL A 149 20.21 5.00 -6.16
N ASP A 150 19.54 4.45 -7.18
CA ASP A 150 19.98 4.62 -8.58
C ASP A 150 19.99 6.08 -9.00
N ARG A 151 18.94 6.84 -8.67
CA ARG A 151 18.79 8.24 -9.03
C ARG A 151 19.77 9.17 -8.33
N GLN A 152 19.99 8.98 -7.03
CA GLN A 152 20.81 9.89 -6.20
C GLN A 152 22.28 9.49 -6.16
N PHE A 153 22.58 8.20 -6.23
CA PHE A 153 23.94 7.68 -6.04
C PHE A 153 24.50 6.94 -7.25
N GLY A 154 23.71 6.78 -8.32
CA GLY A 154 24.16 6.08 -9.53
C GLY A 154 24.55 4.63 -9.30
N ALA A 155 23.75 3.87 -8.53
CA ALA A 155 24.06 2.48 -8.17
C ALA A 155 23.85 1.48 -9.31
N HIS A 156 23.16 1.88 -10.41
CA HIS A 156 22.93 1.06 -11.61
C HIS A 156 22.18 -0.27 -11.36
N ILE A 157 21.29 -0.31 -10.35
CA ILE A 157 20.49 -1.50 -10.03
C ILE A 157 19.52 -1.81 -11.16
N TYR A 158 18.86 -0.76 -11.70
CA TYR A 158 17.85 -0.88 -12.76
C TYR A 158 18.35 -0.43 -14.13
N ASP A 159 19.67 -0.43 -14.35
CA ASP A 159 20.29 -0.07 -15.62
C ASP A 159 19.88 -1.03 -16.73
N PRO A 160 19.42 -0.54 -17.89
CA PRO A 160 19.12 -1.35 -19.08
C PRO A 160 20.25 -2.27 -19.51
N ALA A 161 21.50 -1.83 -19.41
CA ALA A 161 22.68 -2.60 -19.79
C ALA A 161 22.84 -3.88 -18.96
N ASN A 162 22.35 -3.89 -17.74
CA ASN A 162 22.44 -5.02 -16.79
C ASN A 162 21.13 -5.82 -16.67
N GLY A 163 20.13 -5.56 -17.54
CA GLY A 163 18.82 -6.22 -17.46
C GLY A 163 17.91 -5.69 -16.33
N GLY A 164 18.27 -4.59 -15.72
CA GLY A 164 17.57 -3.98 -14.58
C GLY A 164 16.14 -3.54 -14.89
N VAL A 165 15.82 -3.25 -16.15
CA VAL A 165 14.45 -2.94 -16.59
C VAL A 165 13.49 -4.08 -16.29
N ILE A 166 13.90 -5.33 -16.57
CA ILE A 166 13.09 -6.52 -16.28
C ILE A 166 12.99 -6.75 -14.78
N LEU A 167 14.07 -6.51 -14.04
CA LEU A 167 14.07 -6.60 -12.58
C LEU A 167 13.04 -5.65 -11.96
N TRP A 168 13.01 -4.38 -12.40
CA TRP A 168 11.99 -3.42 -11.96
C TRP A 168 10.57 -3.93 -12.22
N GLN A 169 10.31 -4.39 -13.45
CA GLN A 169 8.98 -4.88 -13.82
C GLN A 169 8.55 -6.07 -12.96
N HIS A 170 9.44 -7.02 -12.70
CA HIS A 170 9.15 -8.16 -11.83
C HIS A 170 8.84 -7.74 -10.40
N LEU A 171 9.66 -6.87 -9.81
CA LEU A 171 9.45 -6.37 -8.44
C LEU A 171 8.16 -5.56 -8.35
N PHE A 172 7.93 -4.67 -9.34
CA PHE A 172 6.74 -3.84 -9.36
C PHE A 172 5.46 -4.68 -9.52
N TRP A 173 5.43 -5.62 -10.46
CA TRP A 173 4.21 -6.41 -10.71
C TRP A 173 3.98 -7.52 -9.69
N PHE A 174 4.99 -7.95 -8.96
CA PHE A 174 4.78 -8.77 -7.77
C PHE A 174 3.97 -8.02 -6.71
N PHE A 175 4.11 -6.70 -6.62
CA PHE A 175 3.22 -5.84 -5.87
C PHE A 175 1.94 -5.53 -6.65
N GLY A 176 2.03 -5.11 -7.91
CA GLY A 176 0.96 -4.45 -8.66
C GLY A 176 -0.28 -5.31 -8.87
N HIS A 177 -0.15 -6.60 -9.15
CA HIS A 177 -1.32 -7.47 -9.30
C HIS A 177 -1.99 -7.77 -7.94
N PRO A 178 -1.28 -8.18 -6.88
CA PRO A 178 -1.94 -8.35 -5.58
C PRO A 178 -2.54 -7.05 -5.02
N GLU A 179 -2.02 -5.89 -5.36
CA GLU A 179 -2.60 -4.59 -4.97
C GLU A 179 -4.03 -4.43 -5.50
N VAL A 180 -4.30 -4.84 -6.74
CA VAL A 180 -5.68 -4.79 -7.25
C VAL A 180 -6.61 -5.75 -6.49
N TYR A 181 -6.09 -6.87 -5.99
CA TYR A 181 -6.85 -7.76 -5.09
C TYR A 181 -7.02 -7.17 -3.68
N VAL A 182 -6.05 -6.43 -3.18
CA VAL A 182 -6.17 -5.67 -1.92
C VAL A 182 -7.35 -4.72 -1.98
N ILE A 183 -7.60 -4.13 -3.14
CA ILE A 183 -8.77 -3.27 -3.37
C ILE A 183 -10.04 -4.12 -3.58
N ALA A 184 -9.99 -5.16 -4.42
CA ALA A 184 -11.18 -5.90 -4.85
C ALA A 184 -11.80 -6.80 -3.76
N LEU A 185 -10.96 -7.48 -2.95
CA LEU A 185 -11.45 -8.45 -1.96
C LEU A 185 -12.41 -7.85 -0.93
N PRO A 186 -12.12 -6.69 -0.31
CA PRO A 186 -13.06 -6.07 0.62
C PRO A 186 -14.40 -5.71 -0.02
N PHE A 187 -14.39 -5.23 -1.27
CA PHE A 187 -15.63 -4.96 -2.00
C PHE A 187 -16.43 -6.24 -2.25
N PHE A 188 -15.76 -7.34 -2.58
CA PHE A 188 -16.44 -8.64 -2.69
C PHE A 188 -17.05 -9.06 -1.35
N GLY A 189 -16.38 -8.80 -0.24
CA GLY A 189 -16.91 -9.04 1.10
C GLY A 189 -18.17 -8.23 1.37
N ILE A 190 -18.14 -6.93 1.08
CA ILE A 190 -19.30 -6.03 1.27
C ILE A 190 -20.48 -6.51 0.42
N VAL A 191 -20.26 -6.78 -0.87
CA VAL A 191 -21.32 -7.22 -1.79
C VAL A 191 -21.89 -8.58 -1.34
N SER A 192 -21.02 -9.52 -0.96
CA SER A 192 -21.46 -10.85 -0.52
C SER A 192 -22.30 -10.78 0.75
N GLU A 193 -21.95 -9.95 1.72
CA GLU A 193 -22.79 -9.72 2.91
C GLU A 193 -24.11 -9.03 2.56
N ALA A 194 -24.07 -7.98 1.73
CA ALA A 194 -25.29 -7.26 1.37
C ALA A 194 -26.31 -8.14 0.60
N VAL A 195 -25.83 -9.10 -0.18
CA VAL A 195 -26.70 -10.03 -0.94
C VAL A 195 -27.25 -11.15 -0.05
N SER A 196 -26.54 -11.48 1.04
CA SER A 196 -26.97 -12.56 1.95
C SER A 196 -28.06 -12.16 2.94
N TYR A 197 -28.37 -10.86 3.04
CA TYR A 197 -29.46 -10.28 3.82
C TYR A 197 -30.68 -9.96 2.92
#